data_d3e1f1d2fd9be17dde544464f2965585
#
_entry.id   d3e1f1d2fd9be17dde544464f2965585
#
_cell.length_a   1.000
_cell.length_b   1.000
_cell.length_c   1.000
_cell.angle_alpha   90.00
_cell.angle_beta   90.00
_cell.angle_gamma   90.00
#
_symmetry.space_group_name_H-M   'P 1'
#
loop_
_entity.id
_entity.type
_entity.pdbx_description
1 polymer ?
#
loop_
_entity_poly.entity_id
_entity_poly.type
_entity_poly.pdbx_seq_one_letter_code
_entity_poly.pdbx_strand_id
1 'polypeptide(L)'
;MNRIIKHISVVFVFVILMLSCSKDEFKSTTYNLDPFVRFNFLVNTNNVPLEYPAVGTSLIPLSTYTNQSLKTLKVPVTLSSPTLKEAVRVNFSATTSGDSNVFSIEPTNELLFDGNKLTDTISLSFDKRWIKNQGINLKLESVSNPDVHIGNLNSIAPNDTFEIKLGEINTTYKLSTSKIELKGELGEVVDFKLEFPNGFFRSEIENASFFNFRNGFKYSLTRDDFDENINSITYHLTLLEDIQDDDVSYITKITLNAIQDYEIKGQNSLTIEKPLITPRDVNVNPAANFYNLSDPFYRTYGANWFERNGTCSWFAFNAFTFPVVVNKDDSNAIQFSGQGTADTSDDVYHDAFKIGFNVTSGTNTTNSFGLKNWFTNESTSAANSPGFNITSALEFFPEGGNNKTKGIVLVNQQDIIISGTNGKSYTIEIAGEGTYQDKGNGLFEISFDLRLTNQALFGGTVSSKYKIYNKSTFPTLTPLSEPCLKPVTL
;
A
#
# COMPACT_ATOMS: atom_id res chain seq x y z
N MET A 1 0.21 -81.18 21.99
CA MET A 1 0.02 -81.24 20.54
C MET A 1 -0.54 -79.96 19.97
N ASN A 2 -1.43 -79.23 20.62
CA ASN A 2 -2.04 -77.99 20.10
C ASN A 2 -1.15 -76.68 20.06
N ARG A 3 -0.02 -76.67 20.80
CA ARG A 3 0.89 -75.50 20.77
C ARG A 3 1.89 -75.53 19.59
N ILE A 4 2.29 -76.74 19.18
CA ILE A 4 3.22 -76.88 18.06
C ILE A 4 2.54 -76.57 16.70
N ILE A 5 1.27 -76.98 16.59
CA ILE A 5 0.49 -76.66 15.35
C ILE A 5 0.26 -75.20 15.18
N LYS A 6 0.06 -74.36 16.20
CA LYS A 6 -0.07 -72.95 16.16
C LYS A 6 1.21 -72.24 15.66
N HIS A 7 2.37 -72.72 16.08
CA HIS A 7 3.63 -72.12 15.65
C HIS A 7 3.98 -72.49 14.20
N ILE A 8 3.65 -73.72 13.79
CA ILE A 8 3.83 -74.09 12.36
C ILE A 8 2.91 -73.33 11.46
N SER A 9 1.65 -73.08 11.85
CA SER A 9 0.74 -72.24 11.06
C SER A 9 1.20 -70.78 10.94
N VAL A 10 1.76 -70.18 11.98
CA VAL A 10 2.27 -68.80 11.94
C VAL A 10 3.54 -68.71 11.09
N VAL A 11 4.42 -69.70 11.17
CA VAL A 11 5.62 -69.73 10.32
C VAL A 11 5.25 -69.94 8.83
N PHE A 12 4.23 -70.77 8.54
CA PHE A 12 3.78 -71.00 7.19
C PHE A 12 3.10 -69.77 6.57
N VAL A 13 2.33 -69.00 7.36
CA VAL A 13 1.75 -67.71 6.94
C VAL A 13 2.84 -66.68 6.71
N PHE A 14 3.90 -66.65 7.52
CA PHE A 14 5.03 -65.75 7.36
C PHE A 14 5.87 -66.08 6.11
N VAL A 15 6.04 -67.37 5.81
CA VAL A 15 6.71 -67.84 4.61
C VAL A 15 5.91 -67.54 3.34
N ILE A 16 4.57 -67.65 3.40
CA ILE A 16 3.69 -67.27 2.28
C ILE A 16 3.69 -65.78 2.08
N LEU A 17 3.74 -64.94 3.14
CA LEU A 17 3.88 -63.49 3.04
C LEU A 17 5.24 -63.05 2.50
N MET A 18 6.30 -63.79 2.75
CA MET A 18 7.63 -63.54 2.19
C MET A 18 7.75 -64.01 0.72
N LEU A 19 6.93 -64.97 0.30
CA LEU A 19 6.88 -65.43 -1.09
C LEU A 19 5.89 -64.60 -1.94
N SER A 20 4.99 -63.80 -1.31
CA SER A 20 4.10 -62.88 -2.05
C SER A 20 4.78 -61.52 -2.37
N CYS A 21 5.97 -61.27 -1.83
CA CYS A 21 6.87 -60.28 -2.42
C CYS A 21 7.64 -60.96 -3.58
N SER A 22 6.96 -61.50 -4.55
CA SER A 22 7.53 -61.60 -5.89
C SER A 22 7.81 -60.15 -6.26
N LYS A 23 9.09 -59.78 -6.34
CA LYS A 23 9.48 -58.79 -7.31
C LYS A 23 8.73 -59.19 -8.59
N ASP A 24 7.70 -58.48 -8.95
CA ASP A 24 7.43 -58.29 -10.33
C ASP A 24 8.75 -57.77 -10.85
N GLU A 25 9.60 -58.67 -11.32
CA GLU A 25 10.49 -58.34 -12.40
C GLU A 25 9.49 -57.81 -13.47
N PHE A 26 9.32 -56.50 -13.45
CA PHE A 26 9.03 -55.80 -14.69
C PHE A 26 10.08 -56.36 -15.64
N LYS A 27 9.74 -57.41 -16.35
CA LYS A 27 10.38 -57.69 -17.63
C LYS A 27 10.26 -56.36 -18.32
N SER A 28 11.29 -55.55 -18.24
CA SER A 28 11.52 -54.50 -19.16
C SER A 28 11.47 -55.23 -20.49
N THR A 29 10.27 -55.29 -21.06
CA THR A 29 10.19 -55.35 -22.48
C THR A 29 11.08 -54.21 -22.87
N THR A 30 12.25 -54.51 -23.38
CA THR A 30 13.09 -53.57 -24.06
C THR A 30 12.22 -53.01 -25.15
N TYR A 31 11.42 -51.98 -24.78
CA TYR A 31 10.88 -51.08 -25.78
C TYR A 31 12.14 -50.43 -26.32
N ASN A 32 12.56 -50.88 -27.49
CA ASN A 32 13.48 -50.13 -28.34
C ASN A 32 12.68 -48.89 -28.76
N LEU A 33 12.48 -47.99 -27.81
CA LEU A 33 11.98 -46.66 -28.10
C LEU A 33 13.17 -45.92 -28.66
N ASP A 34 13.09 -45.61 -29.95
CA ASP A 34 14.05 -44.73 -30.58
C ASP A 34 14.13 -43.46 -29.73
N PRO A 35 15.34 -43.00 -29.37
CA PRO A 35 15.49 -41.83 -28.52
C PRO A 35 14.85 -40.59 -29.19
N PHE A 36 14.20 -39.75 -28.39
CA PHE A 36 13.60 -38.54 -28.92
C PHE A 36 13.70 -37.41 -27.92
N VAL A 37 13.70 -36.17 -28.41
CA VAL A 37 13.69 -34.93 -27.63
C VAL A 37 12.41 -34.16 -27.92
N ARG A 38 11.81 -33.64 -26.87
CA ARG A 38 10.56 -32.87 -26.96
C ARG A 38 10.43 -31.84 -25.85
N PHE A 39 9.54 -30.88 -26.04
CA PHE A 39 9.05 -30.09 -24.91
C PHE A 39 8.32 -31.01 -23.92
N ASN A 40 8.62 -30.84 -22.64
CA ASN A 40 8.06 -31.67 -21.59
C ASN A 40 6.85 -30.98 -20.97
N PHE A 41 5.66 -31.28 -21.50
CA PHE A 41 4.42 -30.75 -20.97
C PHE A 41 3.79 -31.70 -19.96
N LEU A 42 3.48 -31.18 -18.78
CA LEU A 42 2.44 -31.78 -17.96
C LEU A 42 1.10 -31.43 -18.57
N VAL A 43 0.18 -32.37 -18.53
CA VAL A 43 -1.17 -32.19 -19.06
C VAL A 43 -2.19 -32.44 -17.95
N ASN A 44 -3.31 -31.75 -17.99
CA ASN A 44 -4.45 -32.03 -17.13
C ASN A 44 -5.24 -33.28 -17.63
N THR A 45 -6.31 -33.64 -16.95
CA THR A 45 -7.16 -34.78 -17.28
C THR A 45 -7.79 -34.71 -18.68
N ASN A 46 -7.80 -33.53 -19.31
CA ASN A 46 -8.32 -33.31 -20.67
C ASN A 46 -7.19 -33.21 -21.72
N ASN A 47 -5.96 -33.63 -21.37
CA ASN A 47 -4.78 -33.54 -22.23
C ASN A 47 -4.38 -32.11 -22.61
N VAL A 48 -4.80 -31.08 -21.81
CA VAL A 48 -4.38 -29.72 -22.02
C VAL A 48 -3.03 -29.53 -21.32
N PRO A 49 -2.00 -29.01 -22.01
CA PRO A 49 -0.72 -28.72 -21.41
C PRO A 49 -0.85 -27.76 -20.23
N LEU A 50 -0.11 -28.02 -19.17
CA LEU A 50 -0.05 -27.18 -17.98
C LEU A 50 1.20 -26.32 -18.01
N GLU A 51 1.07 -25.09 -17.54
CA GLU A 51 2.17 -24.15 -17.43
C GLU A 51 3.12 -24.55 -16.31
N TYR A 52 4.41 -24.40 -16.56
CA TYR A 52 5.42 -24.51 -15.50
C TYR A 52 5.50 -23.16 -14.81
N PRO A 53 5.27 -23.11 -13.50
CA PRO A 53 5.40 -21.85 -12.80
C PRO A 53 6.84 -21.36 -12.86
N ALA A 54 7.03 -20.11 -13.18
CA ALA A 54 8.36 -19.47 -13.19
C ALA A 54 9.04 -19.60 -11.82
N VAL A 55 8.30 -19.37 -10.77
CA VAL A 55 8.63 -19.76 -9.38
C VAL A 55 7.25 -19.89 -8.73
N GLY A 56 6.81 -21.07 -8.47
CA GLY A 56 5.50 -21.08 -7.90
C GLY A 56 4.98 -22.44 -7.54
N THR A 57 3.83 -22.42 -7.02
CA THR A 57 3.16 -23.55 -6.43
C THR A 57 1.98 -24.03 -7.27
N SER A 58 1.59 -23.25 -8.30
CA SER A 58 0.42 -23.53 -9.12
C SER A 58 0.81 -23.79 -10.57
N LEU A 59 0.26 -24.83 -11.16
CA LEU A 59 0.34 -25.11 -12.60
C LEU A 59 -0.80 -24.38 -13.29
N ILE A 60 -0.48 -23.59 -14.31
CA ILE A 60 -1.44 -22.88 -15.15
C ILE A 60 -1.28 -23.31 -16.60
N PRO A 61 -2.31 -23.14 -17.45
CA PRO A 61 -2.19 -23.52 -18.85
C PRO A 61 -1.01 -22.88 -19.56
N LEU A 62 -0.19 -23.70 -20.24
CA LEU A 62 1.02 -23.23 -20.94
C LEU A 62 0.71 -22.35 -22.15
N SER A 63 -0.49 -22.45 -22.71
CA SER A 63 -0.91 -21.65 -23.85
C SER A 63 -1.06 -20.16 -23.58
N THR A 64 -1.06 -19.76 -22.29
CA THR A 64 -1.22 -18.36 -21.91
C THR A 64 -0.30 -18.04 -20.73
N TYR A 65 0.64 -17.13 -20.95
CA TYR A 65 1.46 -16.57 -19.89
C TYR A 65 0.89 -15.22 -19.45
N THR A 66 0.73 -15.04 -18.16
CA THR A 66 0.32 -13.76 -17.57
C THR A 66 1.41 -13.23 -16.65
N ASN A 67 1.42 -11.94 -16.39
CA ASN A 67 2.41 -11.32 -15.50
C ASN A 67 2.15 -11.54 -14.01
N GLN A 68 1.63 -12.68 -13.60
CA GLN A 68 1.30 -12.92 -12.18
C GLN A 68 2.45 -12.63 -11.21
N SER A 69 3.69 -12.64 -11.69
CA SER A 69 4.84 -12.26 -10.89
C SER A 69 6.00 -11.66 -11.69
N LEU A 70 5.86 -11.46 -13.01
CA LEU A 70 6.94 -11.03 -13.94
C LEU A 70 8.25 -11.81 -13.76
N LYS A 71 8.14 -13.08 -13.39
CA LYS A 71 9.28 -13.95 -13.16
C LYS A 71 9.65 -14.71 -14.42
N THR A 72 10.90 -15.17 -14.44
CA THR A 72 11.42 -16.01 -15.53
C THR A 72 10.52 -17.22 -15.76
N LEU A 73 10.03 -17.36 -16.98
CA LEU A 73 9.29 -18.55 -17.42
C LEU A 73 10.30 -19.64 -17.81
N LYS A 74 10.19 -20.80 -17.18
CA LYS A 74 11.08 -21.94 -17.45
C LYS A 74 10.34 -23.00 -18.26
N VAL A 75 10.82 -23.24 -19.47
CA VAL A 75 10.26 -24.22 -20.39
C VAL A 75 11.20 -25.43 -20.46
N PRO A 76 10.86 -26.57 -19.86
CA PRO A 76 11.69 -27.75 -19.87
C PRO A 76 11.59 -28.49 -21.18
N VAL A 77 12.72 -28.99 -21.64
CA VAL A 77 12.88 -29.92 -22.77
C VAL A 77 13.44 -31.22 -22.25
N THR A 78 12.85 -32.34 -22.60
CA THR A 78 13.26 -33.66 -22.12
C THR A 78 13.73 -34.53 -23.26
N LEU A 79 14.85 -35.18 -23.04
CA LEU A 79 15.38 -36.25 -23.89
C LEU A 79 14.94 -37.60 -23.30
N SER A 80 14.14 -38.32 -24.03
CA SER A 80 13.77 -39.69 -23.74
C SER A 80 14.75 -40.65 -24.38
N SER A 81 15.73 -41.07 -23.62
CA SER A 81 16.81 -41.96 -24.08
C SER A 81 17.28 -42.87 -22.95
N PRO A 82 17.77 -44.10 -23.25
CA PRO A 82 18.59 -44.83 -22.31
C PRO A 82 19.86 -44.02 -22.05
N THR A 83 20.72 -44.49 -21.13
CA THR A 83 21.95 -43.80 -20.73
C THR A 83 22.71 -43.28 -21.95
N LEU A 84 23.00 -41.96 -21.97
CA LEU A 84 23.75 -41.35 -23.04
C LEU A 84 25.23 -41.77 -22.98
N LYS A 85 25.78 -42.20 -24.11
CA LYS A 85 27.23 -42.47 -24.26
C LYS A 85 28.00 -41.21 -24.58
N GLU A 86 27.35 -40.28 -25.27
CA GLU A 86 27.90 -38.99 -25.71
C GLU A 86 26.88 -37.90 -25.43
N ALA A 87 27.33 -36.67 -25.24
CA ALA A 87 26.48 -35.53 -25.06
C ALA A 87 25.64 -35.24 -26.31
N VAL A 88 24.38 -34.98 -26.13
CA VAL A 88 23.46 -34.61 -27.22
C VAL A 88 23.17 -33.12 -27.12
N ARG A 89 23.41 -32.39 -28.22
CA ARG A 89 23.09 -30.98 -28.37
C ARG A 89 21.83 -30.83 -29.20
N VAL A 90 20.94 -29.96 -28.75
CA VAL A 90 19.68 -29.69 -29.43
C VAL A 90 19.58 -28.20 -29.72
N ASN A 91 19.56 -27.85 -31.00
CA ASN A 91 19.31 -26.47 -31.40
C ASN A 91 17.82 -26.18 -31.42
N PHE A 92 17.49 -24.98 -31.00
CA PHE A 92 16.13 -24.49 -31.06
C PHE A 92 16.10 -23.04 -31.57
N SER A 93 14.95 -22.65 -32.09
CA SER A 93 14.66 -21.27 -32.50
C SER A 93 13.55 -20.69 -31.64
N ALA A 94 13.57 -19.36 -31.49
CA ALA A 94 12.51 -18.58 -30.88
C ALA A 94 12.09 -17.47 -31.83
N THR A 95 10.81 -17.39 -32.13
CA THR A 95 10.22 -16.33 -32.95
C THR A 95 9.09 -15.66 -32.19
N THR A 96 8.82 -14.38 -32.49
CA THR A 96 7.73 -13.65 -31.85
C THR A 96 6.90 -12.89 -32.86
N SER A 97 5.63 -12.73 -32.59
CA SER A 97 4.71 -11.93 -33.41
C SER A 97 4.77 -10.43 -33.11
N GLY A 98 5.61 -9.99 -32.16
CA GLY A 98 5.74 -8.60 -31.72
C GLY A 98 7.20 -8.19 -31.55
N ASP A 99 7.46 -7.22 -30.66
CA ASP A 99 8.81 -6.75 -30.35
C ASP A 99 9.62 -7.88 -29.68
N SER A 100 10.73 -8.26 -30.31
CA SER A 100 11.64 -9.28 -29.80
C SER A 100 12.47 -8.81 -28.58
N ASN A 101 12.51 -7.51 -28.31
CA ASN A 101 13.26 -6.95 -27.19
C ASN A 101 12.49 -6.97 -25.85
N VAL A 102 11.28 -7.53 -25.81
CA VAL A 102 10.49 -7.63 -24.57
C VAL A 102 10.93 -8.79 -23.69
N PHE A 103 11.70 -9.73 -24.24
CA PHE A 103 12.20 -10.88 -23.49
C PHE A 103 13.63 -11.24 -23.90
N SER A 104 14.34 -11.88 -23.01
CA SER A 104 15.64 -12.53 -23.23
C SER A 104 15.48 -14.04 -23.06
N ILE A 105 16.36 -14.81 -23.72
CA ILE A 105 16.34 -16.29 -23.70
C ILE A 105 17.70 -16.81 -23.26
N GLU A 106 17.68 -17.77 -22.32
CA GLU A 106 18.86 -18.50 -21.90
C GLU A 106 18.54 -20.00 -21.77
N PRO A 107 19.37 -20.89 -22.39
CA PRO A 107 20.44 -20.60 -23.35
C PRO A 107 19.88 -19.99 -24.64
N THR A 108 20.72 -19.29 -25.40
CA THR A 108 20.28 -18.51 -26.57
C THR A 108 19.62 -19.36 -27.66
N ASN A 109 20.19 -20.53 -27.96
CA ASN A 109 19.74 -21.36 -29.08
C ASN A 109 20.13 -22.86 -29.00
N GLU A 110 20.83 -23.30 -27.97
CA GLU A 110 21.32 -24.67 -27.85
C GLU A 110 21.12 -25.22 -26.44
N LEU A 111 20.50 -26.38 -26.33
CA LEU A 111 20.37 -27.18 -25.11
C LEU A 111 21.42 -28.29 -25.10
N LEU A 112 21.88 -28.68 -23.91
CA LEU A 112 22.88 -29.71 -23.72
C LEU A 112 22.39 -30.82 -22.78
N PHE A 113 22.35 -32.04 -23.31
CA PHE A 113 22.03 -33.24 -22.56
C PHE A 113 23.27 -34.09 -22.44
N ASP A 114 23.75 -34.35 -21.23
CA ASP A 114 24.94 -35.14 -20.97
C ASP A 114 24.79 -36.07 -19.77
N GLY A 115 25.41 -37.20 -19.82
CA GLY A 115 25.42 -38.16 -18.72
C GLY A 115 24.02 -38.53 -18.25
N ASN A 116 23.67 -38.07 -17.04
CA ASN A 116 22.34 -38.30 -16.42
C ASN A 116 21.39 -37.13 -16.59
N LYS A 117 21.78 -36.04 -17.26
CA LYS A 117 20.94 -34.86 -17.49
C LYS A 117 20.05 -35.12 -18.71
N LEU A 118 18.87 -35.65 -18.44
CA LEU A 118 17.85 -35.93 -19.46
C LEU A 118 16.80 -34.80 -19.60
N THR A 119 16.94 -33.71 -18.84
CA THR A 119 16.08 -32.53 -18.95
C THR A 119 16.96 -31.29 -18.94
N ASP A 120 16.75 -30.41 -19.89
CA ASP A 120 17.31 -29.07 -19.93
C ASP A 120 16.20 -28.04 -20.05
N THR A 121 16.49 -26.76 -19.79
CA THR A 121 15.46 -25.75 -19.62
C THR A 121 15.77 -24.51 -20.45
N ILE A 122 14.81 -24.03 -21.21
CA ILE A 122 14.82 -22.71 -21.83
C ILE A 122 14.19 -21.74 -20.85
N SER A 123 14.94 -20.71 -20.44
CA SER A 123 14.50 -19.67 -19.55
C SER A 123 14.19 -18.41 -20.35
N LEU A 124 12.97 -17.87 -20.18
CA LEU A 124 12.55 -16.59 -20.77
C LEU A 124 12.38 -15.58 -19.64
N SER A 125 13.15 -14.50 -19.69
CA SER A 125 13.02 -13.36 -18.76
C SER A 125 12.44 -12.16 -19.49
N PHE A 126 11.54 -11.43 -18.84
CA PHE A 126 10.81 -10.33 -19.44
C PHE A 126 11.29 -9.00 -18.86
N ASP A 127 11.98 -8.21 -19.69
CA ASP A 127 12.63 -6.96 -19.28
C ASP A 127 11.78 -5.71 -19.58
N LYS A 128 10.78 -5.86 -20.46
CA LYS A 128 9.89 -4.78 -20.92
C LYS A 128 8.46 -5.26 -21.06
N ARG A 129 7.54 -4.32 -21.05
CA ARG A 129 6.11 -4.60 -21.34
C ARG A 129 5.94 -5.14 -22.75
N TRP A 130 5.14 -6.20 -22.86
CA TRP A 130 4.71 -6.76 -24.12
C TRP A 130 3.32 -6.25 -24.50
N ILE A 131 2.95 -6.43 -25.77
CA ILE A 131 1.60 -6.17 -26.25
C ILE A 131 0.72 -7.40 -25.95
N LYS A 132 -0.46 -7.19 -25.40
CA LYS A 132 -1.44 -8.26 -25.16
C LYS A 132 -1.66 -9.10 -26.43
N ASN A 133 -1.63 -10.42 -26.27
CA ASN A 133 -1.70 -11.43 -27.31
C ASN A 133 -0.45 -11.54 -28.21
N GLN A 134 0.65 -10.90 -27.87
CA GLN A 134 1.93 -11.23 -28.51
C GLN A 134 2.25 -12.71 -28.29
N GLY A 135 2.61 -13.41 -29.34
CA GLY A 135 3.02 -14.81 -29.30
C GLY A 135 4.52 -14.97 -29.30
N ILE A 136 5.03 -15.95 -28.56
CA ILE A 136 6.40 -16.47 -28.66
C ILE A 136 6.31 -17.92 -29.08
N ASN A 137 6.99 -18.29 -30.15
CA ASN A 137 7.02 -19.65 -30.66
C ASN A 137 8.43 -20.20 -30.51
N LEU A 138 8.56 -21.24 -29.69
CA LEU A 138 9.79 -22.02 -29.50
C LEU A 138 9.70 -23.29 -30.38
N LYS A 139 10.73 -23.61 -31.15
CA LYS A 139 10.77 -24.78 -32.00
C LYS A 139 12.13 -25.48 -31.90
N LEU A 140 12.10 -26.80 -31.70
CA LEU A 140 13.29 -27.65 -31.78
C LEU A 140 13.63 -27.86 -33.23
N GLU A 141 14.86 -27.53 -33.67
CA GLU A 141 15.25 -27.48 -35.07
C GLU A 141 16.13 -28.63 -35.49
N SER A 142 17.14 -28.97 -34.66
CA SER A 142 18.09 -30.01 -34.99
C SER A 142 18.72 -30.64 -33.75
N VAL A 143 19.22 -31.82 -33.87
CA VAL A 143 19.90 -32.58 -32.84
C VAL A 143 21.24 -33.12 -33.37
N SER A 144 22.28 -33.11 -32.52
CA SER A 144 23.62 -33.51 -32.90
C SER A 144 23.80 -35.01 -33.15
N ASN A 145 22.96 -35.84 -32.54
CA ASN A 145 22.95 -37.28 -32.69
C ASN A 145 21.86 -37.73 -33.68
N PRO A 146 22.21 -38.32 -34.83
CA PRO A 146 21.21 -38.73 -35.85
C PRO A 146 20.27 -39.85 -35.39
N ASP A 147 20.62 -40.57 -34.32
CA ASP A 147 19.73 -41.61 -33.76
C ASP A 147 18.64 -41.04 -32.83
N VAL A 148 18.69 -39.72 -32.51
CA VAL A 148 17.73 -39.03 -31.69
C VAL A 148 16.75 -38.26 -32.55
N HIS A 149 15.49 -38.54 -32.41
CA HIS A 149 14.40 -37.87 -33.17
C HIS A 149 13.93 -36.59 -32.45
N ILE A 150 13.48 -35.60 -33.22
CA ILE A 150 12.80 -34.42 -32.68
C ILE A 150 11.30 -34.73 -32.64
N GLY A 151 10.71 -34.48 -31.46
CA GLY A 151 9.30 -34.72 -31.20
C GLY A 151 8.95 -36.18 -30.88
N ASN A 152 7.76 -36.41 -30.41
CA ASN A 152 7.22 -37.73 -30.15
C ASN A 152 7.00 -38.49 -31.45
N LEU A 153 7.63 -39.64 -31.57
CA LEU A 153 7.36 -40.54 -32.70
C LEU A 153 5.94 -41.09 -32.63
N ASN A 154 5.27 -41.16 -33.79
CA ASN A 154 3.94 -41.70 -33.93
C ASN A 154 2.84 -41.00 -33.11
N SER A 155 3.04 -39.77 -32.68
CA SER A 155 2.05 -38.97 -31.94
C SER A 155 1.35 -37.96 -32.87
N ILE A 156 0.08 -37.70 -32.58
CA ILE A 156 -0.69 -36.61 -33.22
C ILE A 156 -0.11 -35.24 -32.80
N ALA A 157 0.53 -35.18 -31.62
CA ALA A 157 1.20 -34.00 -31.10
C ALA A 157 2.69 -34.32 -30.88
N PRO A 158 3.56 -33.97 -31.82
CA PRO A 158 5.00 -34.26 -31.70
C PRO A 158 5.66 -33.53 -30.55
N ASN A 159 5.12 -32.41 -30.06
CA ASN A 159 5.68 -31.57 -28.98
C ASN A 159 7.11 -31.05 -29.30
N ASP A 160 7.37 -30.80 -30.57
CA ASP A 160 8.58 -30.20 -31.09
C ASP A 160 8.49 -28.67 -31.18
N THR A 161 7.30 -28.17 -31.03
CA THR A 161 6.97 -26.73 -31.05
C THR A 161 6.13 -26.38 -29.84
N PHE A 162 6.41 -25.20 -29.28
CA PHE A 162 5.69 -24.64 -28.14
C PHE A 162 5.34 -23.17 -28.37
N GLU A 163 4.05 -22.85 -28.30
CA GLU A 163 3.55 -21.49 -28.45
C GLU A 163 3.15 -20.92 -27.08
N ILE A 164 3.72 -19.76 -26.74
CA ILE A 164 3.41 -18.99 -25.54
C ILE A 164 2.64 -17.76 -25.98
N LYS A 165 1.44 -17.59 -25.46
CA LYS A 165 0.64 -16.40 -25.67
C LYS A 165 0.79 -15.47 -24.45
N LEU A 166 1.25 -14.26 -24.70
CA LEU A 166 1.42 -13.26 -23.65
C LEU A 166 0.09 -12.57 -23.35
N GLY A 167 -0.35 -12.66 -22.10
CA GLY A 167 -1.60 -12.10 -21.61
C GLY A 167 -1.54 -10.61 -21.35
N GLU A 168 -2.56 -10.09 -20.70
CA GLU A 168 -2.61 -8.70 -20.26
C GLU A 168 -1.66 -8.47 -19.08
N ILE A 169 -0.92 -7.36 -19.13
CA ILE A 169 -0.05 -6.92 -18.02
C ILE A 169 -0.90 -6.13 -17.03
N ASN A 170 -0.90 -6.56 -15.79
CA ASN A 170 -1.60 -5.89 -14.71
C ASN A 170 -0.62 -5.71 -13.54
N THR A 171 0.03 -4.56 -13.49
CA THR A 171 0.99 -4.21 -12.44
C THR A 171 0.31 -3.43 -11.33
N THR A 172 0.50 -3.89 -10.11
CA THR A 172 -0.09 -3.28 -8.91
C THR A 172 0.98 -3.09 -7.85
N TYR A 173 0.77 -2.11 -6.96
CA TYR A 173 1.66 -1.90 -5.82
C TYR A 173 0.89 -1.39 -4.60
N LYS A 174 1.47 -1.60 -3.43
CA LYS A 174 0.91 -1.22 -2.13
C LYS A 174 1.99 -1.14 -1.07
N LEU A 175 1.68 -0.50 0.05
CA LEU A 175 2.50 -0.56 1.26
C LEU A 175 2.27 -1.88 2.01
N SER A 176 3.30 -2.37 2.67
CA SER A 176 3.24 -3.61 3.48
C SER A 176 2.53 -3.43 4.81
N THR A 177 2.49 -2.20 5.32
CA THR A 177 1.89 -1.86 6.62
C THR A 177 1.21 -0.50 6.58
N SER A 178 0.29 -0.28 7.51
CA SER A 178 -0.45 0.98 7.66
C SER A 178 0.09 1.86 8.79
N LYS A 179 0.83 1.28 9.73
CA LYS A 179 1.34 2.00 10.91
C LYS A 179 2.72 1.48 11.34
N ILE A 180 3.57 2.42 11.79
CA ILE A 180 4.85 2.15 12.46
C ILE A 180 4.95 3.09 13.66
N GLU A 181 5.49 2.60 14.77
CA GLU A 181 5.76 3.39 15.96
C GLU A 181 7.27 3.60 16.13
N LEU A 182 7.65 4.83 16.48
CA LEU A 182 9.01 5.24 16.83
C LEU A 182 9.14 5.41 18.33
N LYS A 183 10.34 5.21 18.84
CA LYS A 183 10.72 5.63 20.20
C LYS A 183 11.05 7.12 20.26
N GLY A 184 11.53 7.68 19.16
CA GLY A 184 11.91 9.08 19.02
C GLY A 184 13.39 9.36 19.23
N GLU A 185 14.25 8.34 19.28
CA GLU A 185 15.70 8.47 19.44
C GLU A 185 16.35 8.98 18.14
N LEU A 186 17.28 9.94 18.26
CA LEU A 186 18.07 10.40 17.12
C LEU A 186 18.80 9.23 16.44
N GLY A 187 18.62 9.07 15.15
CA GLY A 187 19.21 7.98 14.37
C GLY A 187 18.43 6.66 14.43
N GLU A 188 17.28 6.63 15.10
CA GLU A 188 16.38 5.47 15.04
C GLU A 188 15.99 5.16 13.60
N VAL A 189 16.08 3.88 13.22
CA VAL A 189 15.74 3.39 11.88
C VAL A 189 14.54 2.46 11.96
N VAL A 190 13.56 2.70 11.11
CA VAL A 190 12.41 1.81 10.94
C VAL A 190 12.22 1.48 9.47
N ASP A 191 11.82 0.25 9.23
CA ASP A 191 11.72 -0.30 7.89
C ASP A 191 10.26 -0.50 7.48
N PHE A 192 9.97 -0.24 6.21
CA PHE A 192 8.72 -0.63 5.58
C PHE A 192 8.97 -1.08 4.14
N LYS A 193 8.01 -1.78 3.56
CA LYS A 193 8.14 -2.30 2.20
C LYS A 193 7.08 -1.72 1.28
N LEU A 194 7.52 -1.45 0.06
CA LEU A 194 6.66 -1.27 -1.09
C LEU A 194 6.56 -2.60 -1.82
N GLU A 195 5.38 -3.18 -1.89
CA GLU A 195 5.14 -4.50 -2.46
C GLU A 195 4.55 -4.38 -3.86
N PHE A 196 5.03 -5.22 -4.77
CA PHE A 196 4.54 -5.36 -6.14
C PHE A 196 4.05 -6.81 -6.36
N PRO A 197 2.83 -7.15 -6.00
CA PRO A 197 2.35 -8.54 -6.02
C PRO A 197 2.51 -9.24 -7.37
N ASN A 198 2.42 -8.49 -8.46
CA ASN A 198 2.55 -8.99 -9.83
C ASN A 198 3.93 -8.68 -10.45
N GLY A 199 4.92 -8.30 -9.62
CA GLY A 199 6.23 -7.88 -10.09
C GLY A 199 6.25 -6.47 -10.69
N PHE A 200 7.41 -6.08 -11.17
CA PHE A 200 7.66 -4.77 -11.75
C PHE A 200 8.72 -4.83 -12.85
N PHE A 201 8.72 -3.82 -13.71
CA PHE A 201 9.79 -3.58 -14.67
C PHE A 201 10.73 -2.53 -14.10
N ARG A 202 12.00 -2.89 -13.87
CA ARG A 202 12.99 -2.02 -13.22
C ARG A 202 13.10 -0.65 -13.87
N SER A 203 13.18 -0.60 -15.20
CA SER A 203 13.30 0.65 -15.95
C SER A 203 12.14 1.62 -15.76
N GLU A 204 10.96 1.13 -15.39
CA GLU A 204 9.77 1.96 -15.18
C GLU A 204 9.71 2.55 -13.77
N ILE A 205 10.30 1.86 -12.79
CA ILE A 205 10.19 2.26 -11.37
C ILE A 205 11.48 2.86 -10.79
N GLU A 206 12.60 2.72 -11.47
CA GLU A 206 13.91 3.16 -10.96
C GLU A 206 13.95 4.64 -10.57
N ASN A 207 13.29 5.50 -11.35
CA ASN A 207 13.20 6.93 -11.15
C ASN A 207 11.80 7.38 -10.70
N ALA A 208 10.93 6.46 -10.31
CA ALA A 208 9.57 6.79 -9.92
C ALA A 208 9.53 7.46 -8.54
N SER A 209 8.74 8.52 -8.41
CA SER A 209 8.44 9.14 -7.12
C SER A 209 7.25 8.45 -6.49
N PHE A 210 7.50 7.44 -5.67
CA PHE A 210 6.45 6.62 -5.07
C PHE A 210 5.65 7.32 -3.98
N PHE A 211 6.23 8.33 -3.33
CA PHE A 211 5.68 8.83 -2.08
C PHE A 211 5.38 10.32 -2.11
N ASN A 212 4.29 10.65 -1.47
CA ASN A 212 3.98 11.97 -0.99
C ASN A 212 4.13 11.99 0.53
N PHE A 213 4.81 13.02 1.06
CA PHE A 213 5.18 13.10 2.46
C PHE A 213 4.44 14.20 3.18
N ARG A 214 3.98 13.91 4.37
CA ARG A 214 3.56 14.90 5.33
C ARG A 214 4.72 15.23 6.28
N ASN A 215 4.96 16.51 6.52
CA ASN A 215 5.95 16.93 7.50
C ASN A 215 5.37 16.83 8.92
N GLY A 216 6.04 16.14 9.80
CA GLY A 216 5.70 16.01 11.22
C GLY A 216 6.92 16.08 12.11
N PHE A 217 8.01 15.52 11.65
CA PHE A 217 9.35 15.54 12.24
C PHE A 217 10.38 15.36 11.13
N LYS A 218 11.67 15.54 11.45
CA LYS A 218 12.74 15.42 10.44
C LYS A 218 13.21 13.98 10.32
N TYR A 219 13.21 13.47 9.11
CA TYR A 219 13.73 12.15 8.79
C TYR A 219 14.37 12.11 7.40
N SER A 220 15.17 11.11 7.15
CA SER A 220 15.62 10.74 5.80
C SER A 220 15.01 9.39 5.40
N LEU A 221 14.89 9.19 4.09
CA LEU A 221 14.40 7.95 3.53
C LEU A 221 15.43 7.42 2.54
N THR A 222 15.89 6.20 2.77
CA THR A 222 16.75 5.45 1.86
C THR A 222 16.06 4.14 1.47
N ARG A 223 16.55 3.46 0.47
CA ARG A 223 16.03 2.16 0.04
C ARG A 223 17.15 1.20 -0.31
N ASP A 224 16.84 -0.08 -0.23
CA ASP A 224 17.68 -1.13 -0.80
C ASP A 224 17.72 -1.07 -2.33
N ASP A 225 18.74 -1.71 -2.91
CA ASP A 225 18.77 -1.94 -4.34
C ASP A 225 17.61 -2.86 -4.77
N PHE A 226 17.19 -2.69 -6.03
CA PHE A 226 16.17 -3.56 -6.60
C PHE A 226 16.70 -4.99 -6.77
N ASP A 227 16.02 -5.94 -6.17
CA ASP A 227 16.21 -7.36 -6.45
C ASP A 227 15.04 -7.85 -7.31
N GLU A 228 15.33 -8.27 -8.53
CA GLU A 228 14.32 -8.75 -9.49
C GLU A 228 13.63 -10.05 -9.03
N ASN A 229 14.23 -10.77 -8.09
CA ASN A 229 13.64 -11.96 -7.50
C ASN A 229 12.69 -11.67 -6.36
N ILE A 230 12.71 -10.44 -5.85
CA ILE A 230 11.87 -10.00 -4.72
C ILE A 230 10.86 -8.97 -5.23
N ASN A 231 9.58 -9.29 -5.14
CA ASN A 231 8.50 -8.39 -5.54
C ASN A 231 8.23 -7.30 -4.48
N SER A 232 9.27 -6.77 -3.86
CA SER A 232 9.18 -5.69 -2.88
C SER A 232 10.47 -4.89 -2.80
N ILE A 233 10.34 -3.63 -2.40
CA ILE A 233 11.47 -2.73 -2.15
C ILE A 233 11.41 -2.36 -0.67
N THR A 234 12.49 -2.58 0.07
CA THR A 234 12.61 -2.15 1.45
C THR A 234 13.06 -0.71 1.51
N TYR A 235 12.36 0.09 2.31
CA TYR A 235 12.69 1.46 2.62
C TYR A 235 13.07 1.59 4.10
N HIS A 236 14.09 2.39 4.37
CA HIS A 236 14.61 2.69 5.70
C HIS A 236 14.35 4.15 6.00
N LEU A 237 13.51 4.42 7.00
CA LEU A 237 13.29 5.76 7.52
C LEU A 237 14.22 5.94 8.72
N THR A 238 15.11 6.95 8.66
CA THR A 238 16.03 7.30 9.75
C THR A 238 15.59 8.62 10.36
N LEU A 239 15.31 8.65 11.65
CA LEU A 239 14.97 9.85 12.39
C LEU A 239 16.20 10.77 12.52
N LEU A 240 16.04 12.05 12.16
CA LEU A 240 17.11 13.04 12.11
C LEU A 240 17.08 14.06 13.27
N GLU A 241 16.21 13.87 14.25
CA GLU A 241 16.12 14.68 15.45
C GLU A 241 15.79 13.80 16.66
N ASP A 242 16.16 14.25 17.84
CA ASP A 242 15.80 13.61 19.10
C ASP A 242 14.49 14.19 19.60
N ILE A 243 13.46 13.35 19.66
CA ILE A 243 12.12 13.71 20.15
C ILE A 243 11.65 12.73 21.23
N GLN A 244 12.57 11.93 21.78
CA GLN A 244 12.24 10.87 22.72
C GLN A 244 11.58 11.41 23.99
N ASP A 245 12.13 12.45 24.54
CA ASP A 245 11.71 13.00 25.83
C ASP A 245 10.60 14.08 25.69
N ASP A 246 10.16 14.35 24.48
CA ASP A 246 9.08 15.31 24.25
C ASP A 246 7.73 14.77 24.72
N ASP A 247 7.03 15.53 25.55
CA ASP A 247 5.66 15.27 25.98
C ASP A 247 4.63 15.50 24.86
N VAL A 248 5.03 15.22 23.61
CA VAL A 248 4.23 15.43 22.41
C VAL A 248 4.17 14.14 21.59
N SER A 249 3.02 13.80 21.10
CA SER A 249 2.89 12.80 20.02
C SER A 249 3.24 13.45 18.69
N TYR A 250 4.13 12.82 17.95
CA TYR A 250 4.49 13.23 16.60
C TYR A 250 3.96 12.23 15.58
N ILE A 251 3.34 12.73 14.55
CA ILE A 251 2.79 11.90 13.46
C ILE A 251 3.27 12.43 12.12
N THR A 252 3.81 11.54 11.30
CA THR A 252 3.97 11.80 9.87
C THR A 252 3.20 10.75 9.06
N LYS A 253 2.84 11.09 7.84
CA LYS A 253 2.16 10.17 6.94
C LYS A 253 2.85 10.13 5.59
N ILE A 254 3.03 8.93 5.09
CA ILE A 254 3.51 8.64 3.75
C ILE A 254 2.31 8.11 2.97
N THR A 255 2.03 8.68 1.81
CA THR A 255 0.99 8.21 0.90
C THR A 255 1.58 7.84 -0.45
N LEU A 256 1.01 6.86 -1.12
CA LEU A 256 1.45 6.47 -2.44
C LEU A 256 0.99 7.46 -3.50
N ASN A 257 1.91 7.87 -4.36
CA ASN A 257 1.61 8.61 -5.58
C ASN A 257 1.17 7.65 -6.68
N ALA A 258 0.33 8.10 -7.59
CA ALA A 258 0.06 7.36 -8.82
C ALA A 258 1.32 7.30 -9.70
N ILE A 259 1.64 6.12 -10.20
CA ILE A 259 2.71 5.89 -11.17
C ILE A 259 2.08 5.42 -12.47
N GLN A 260 2.65 5.86 -13.58
CA GLN A 260 2.19 5.43 -14.89
C GLN A 260 2.22 3.90 -15.01
N ASP A 261 1.17 3.33 -15.56
CA ASP A 261 1.02 1.90 -15.83
C ASP A 261 0.98 0.98 -14.59
N TYR A 262 0.88 1.55 -13.38
CA TYR A 262 0.74 0.80 -12.12
C TYR A 262 -0.49 1.26 -11.34
N GLU A 263 -1.28 0.32 -10.89
CA GLU A 263 -2.46 0.57 -10.05
C GLU A 263 -2.12 0.42 -8.56
N ILE A 264 -2.54 1.38 -7.75
CA ILE A 264 -2.47 1.24 -6.28
C ILE A 264 -3.60 0.31 -5.86
N LYS A 265 -3.26 -0.87 -5.31
CA LYS A 265 -4.25 -1.87 -4.92
C LYS A 265 -3.97 -2.44 -3.54
N GLY A 266 -4.67 -1.94 -2.56
CA GLY A 266 -4.49 -2.29 -1.15
C GLY A 266 -4.03 -1.10 -0.31
N GLN A 267 -3.13 -1.32 0.66
CA GLN A 267 -2.67 -0.30 1.59
C GLN A 267 -1.91 0.81 0.85
N ASN A 268 -2.45 2.03 0.87
CA ASN A 268 -1.93 3.18 0.12
C ASN A 268 -1.32 4.27 1.00
N SER A 269 -1.36 4.11 2.31
CA SER A 269 -0.80 5.08 3.24
C SER A 269 -0.17 4.41 4.46
N LEU A 270 0.88 5.03 4.99
CA LEU A 270 1.59 4.61 6.18
C LEU A 270 1.63 5.77 7.17
N THR A 271 1.14 5.55 8.37
CA THR A 271 1.30 6.47 9.49
C THR A 271 2.51 6.05 10.32
N ILE A 272 3.40 7.00 10.59
CA ILE A 272 4.55 6.81 11.46
C ILE A 272 4.35 7.73 12.65
N GLU A 273 4.33 7.16 13.84
CA GLU A 273 3.96 7.84 15.06
C GLU A 273 5.03 7.63 16.15
N LYS A 274 5.45 8.72 16.79
CA LYS A 274 6.08 8.68 18.10
C LYS A 274 5.00 8.98 19.13
N PRO A 275 4.57 8.00 19.95
CA PRO A 275 3.53 8.20 20.94
C PRO A 275 4.01 9.08 22.11
N LEU A 276 3.08 9.53 22.93
CA LEU A 276 3.41 10.14 24.22
C LEU A 276 4.09 9.14 25.14
N ILE A 277 5.13 9.59 25.83
CA ILE A 277 5.82 8.79 26.83
C ILE A 277 5.19 9.00 28.20
N THR A 278 4.87 10.25 28.53
CA THR A 278 4.29 10.63 29.83
C THR A 278 2.81 10.97 29.65
N PRO A 279 1.89 10.42 30.45
CA PRO A 279 0.48 10.80 30.43
C PRO A 279 0.34 12.30 30.72
N ARG A 280 -0.51 12.96 29.94
CA ARG A 280 -0.83 14.39 30.13
C ARG A 280 -1.70 14.59 31.38
N ASP A 281 -1.49 15.70 32.10
CA ASP A 281 -2.39 16.08 33.18
C ASP A 281 -3.69 16.64 32.60
N VAL A 282 -4.77 15.88 32.68
CA VAL A 282 -6.08 16.26 32.16
C VAL A 282 -6.65 17.53 32.83
N ASN A 283 -6.20 17.88 34.02
CA ASN A 283 -6.61 19.12 34.71
C ASN A 283 -6.12 20.40 34.02
N VAL A 284 -5.15 20.26 33.09
CA VAL A 284 -4.61 21.39 32.31
C VAL A 284 -5.58 21.83 31.21
N ASN A 285 -6.40 20.98 30.69
CA ASN A 285 -7.45 21.16 29.69
C ASN A 285 -7.38 22.42 28.82
N PRO A 286 -6.45 22.51 27.84
CA PRO A 286 -6.33 23.68 26.97
C PRO A 286 -7.51 23.84 26.01
N ALA A 287 -8.20 22.75 25.67
CA ALA A 287 -9.35 22.77 24.79
C ALA A 287 -10.50 23.63 25.33
N ALA A 288 -10.65 23.70 26.65
CA ALA A 288 -11.68 24.52 27.31
C ALA A 288 -11.60 26.02 26.95
N ASN A 289 -10.46 26.50 26.47
CA ASN A 289 -10.33 27.90 26.02
C ASN A 289 -11.03 28.17 24.69
N PHE A 290 -11.34 27.13 23.92
CA PHE A 290 -11.91 27.21 22.57
C PHE A 290 -13.35 26.70 22.48
N TYR A 291 -13.86 26.05 23.50
CA TYR A 291 -15.30 25.80 23.64
C TYR A 291 -15.78 26.30 25.00
N ASN A 292 -16.90 26.96 25.01
CA ASN A 292 -17.53 27.43 26.24
C ASN A 292 -18.87 26.72 26.41
N LEU A 293 -18.94 25.84 27.38
CA LEU A 293 -20.12 25.04 27.64
C LEU A 293 -21.33 25.85 28.11
N SER A 294 -21.09 27.06 28.62
CA SER A 294 -22.16 27.99 28.96
C SER A 294 -22.65 28.84 27.78
N ASP A 295 -21.91 28.81 26.64
CA ASP A 295 -22.36 29.47 25.41
C ASP A 295 -23.08 28.45 24.54
N PRO A 296 -24.40 28.60 24.32
CA PRO A 296 -25.19 27.64 23.51
C PRO A 296 -24.69 27.53 22.06
N PHE A 297 -23.82 28.44 21.63
CA PHE A 297 -23.31 28.47 20.25
C PHE A 297 -21.87 28.00 20.12
N TYR A 298 -21.11 27.82 21.20
CA TYR A 298 -19.68 27.39 21.20
C TYR A 298 -18.86 28.07 20.12
N ARG A 299 -19.08 29.35 19.91
CA ARG A 299 -18.54 30.07 18.75
C ARG A 299 -17.05 30.40 18.92
N THR A 300 -16.28 30.07 17.86
CA THR A 300 -14.92 30.56 17.68
C THR A 300 -14.85 31.53 16.51
N TYR A 301 -13.77 32.29 16.44
CA TYR A 301 -13.53 33.33 15.46
C TYR A 301 -12.15 33.10 14.84
N GLY A 302 -11.96 33.44 13.58
CA GLY A 302 -10.67 33.27 12.96
C GLY A 302 -10.56 33.86 11.58
N ALA A 303 -9.42 33.63 10.97
CA ALA A 303 -9.17 33.96 9.59
C ALA A 303 -8.30 32.89 8.94
N ASN A 304 -8.51 32.68 7.64
CA ASN A 304 -7.63 31.87 6.83
C ASN A 304 -6.98 32.71 5.71
N TRP A 305 -5.79 32.28 5.29
CA TRP A 305 -4.99 32.90 4.27
C TRP A 305 -5.33 32.32 2.91
N PHE A 306 -6.00 33.09 2.04
CA PHE A 306 -6.37 32.61 0.71
C PHE A 306 -6.40 33.72 -0.34
N GLU A 307 -6.42 33.31 -1.63
CA GLU A 307 -6.48 34.23 -2.75
C GLU A 307 -7.92 34.65 -3.05
N ARG A 308 -8.11 35.96 -3.20
CA ARG A 308 -9.35 36.52 -3.73
C ARG A 308 -9.01 37.58 -4.77
N ASN A 309 -9.55 37.44 -5.98
CA ASN A 309 -9.31 38.34 -7.08
C ASN A 309 -7.80 38.55 -7.37
N GLY A 310 -7.02 37.48 -7.29
CA GLY A 310 -5.57 37.52 -7.53
C GLY A 310 -4.73 38.06 -6.38
N THR A 311 -5.30 38.33 -5.22
CA THR A 311 -4.58 38.91 -4.07
C THR A 311 -4.73 38.03 -2.84
N CYS A 312 -3.62 37.63 -2.24
CA CYS A 312 -3.59 36.92 -0.96
C CYS A 312 -3.96 37.87 0.19
N SER A 313 -4.87 37.42 1.05
CA SER A 313 -5.29 38.18 2.23
C SER A 313 -5.83 37.26 3.34
N TRP A 314 -5.87 37.78 4.57
CA TRP A 314 -6.60 37.14 5.66
C TRP A 314 -8.08 37.43 5.53
N PHE A 315 -8.89 36.37 5.51
CA PHE A 315 -10.35 36.49 5.44
C PHE A 315 -10.98 35.86 6.69
N ALA A 316 -11.72 36.70 7.40
CA ALA A 316 -12.38 36.31 8.64
C ALA A 316 -13.49 35.27 8.41
N PHE A 317 -13.63 34.38 9.35
CA PHE A 317 -14.71 33.39 9.42
C PHE A 317 -15.12 33.20 10.89
N ASN A 318 -16.28 32.57 11.05
CA ASN A 318 -16.71 32.02 12.33
C ASN A 318 -16.94 30.53 12.20
N ALA A 319 -16.73 29.79 13.28
CA ALA A 319 -17.05 28.38 13.37
C ALA A 319 -17.65 28.06 14.74
N PHE A 320 -18.30 26.92 14.83
CA PHE A 320 -18.65 26.34 16.12
C PHE A 320 -17.66 25.26 16.48
N THR A 321 -17.11 25.36 17.67
CA THR A 321 -16.31 24.29 18.27
C THR A 321 -17.18 23.49 19.23
N PHE A 322 -16.84 22.23 19.39
CA PHE A 322 -17.49 21.35 20.34
C PHE A 322 -16.48 20.44 21.03
N PRO A 323 -16.76 20.02 22.28
CA PRO A 323 -15.91 19.03 22.96
C PRO A 323 -16.05 17.66 22.29
N VAL A 324 -14.95 16.93 22.24
CA VAL A 324 -14.94 15.54 21.72
C VAL A 324 -15.37 14.60 22.84
N VAL A 325 -16.49 13.93 22.68
CA VAL A 325 -16.99 12.97 23.66
C VAL A 325 -16.17 11.69 23.60
N VAL A 326 -15.76 11.18 24.76
CA VAL A 326 -14.96 9.97 24.93
C VAL A 326 -15.57 9.07 26.02
N ASN A 327 -15.08 7.84 26.10
CA ASN A 327 -15.44 6.96 27.20
C ASN A 327 -14.78 7.41 28.52
N LYS A 328 -15.43 7.13 29.64
CA LYS A 328 -14.92 7.48 30.98
C LYS A 328 -13.51 6.91 31.27
N ASP A 329 -13.17 5.80 30.65
CA ASP A 329 -11.91 5.09 30.86
C ASP A 329 -10.78 5.58 29.90
N ASP A 330 -11.08 6.57 29.05
CA ASP A 330 -10.07 7.20 28.21
C ASP A 330 -9.07 7.98 29.08
N SER A 331 -7.79 7.89 28.75
CA SER A 331 -6.71 8.55 29.51
C SER A 331 -6.83 10.07 29.54
N ASN A 332 -7.53 10.68 28.57
CA ASN A 332 -7.76 12.13 28.47
C ASN A 332 -9.17 12.52 28.94
N ALA A 333 -9.94 11.60 29.49
CA ALA A 333 -11.35 11.87 29.87
C ALA A 333 -11.44 12.84 31.04
N ILE A 334 -12.21 13.91 30.85
CA ILE A 334 -12.70 14.78 31.91
C ILE A 334 -14.21 14.67 31.98
N GLN A 335 -14.75 14.50 33.19
CA GLN A 335 -16.18 14.53 33.40
C GLN A 335 -16.74 15.90 33.03
N PHE A 336 -17.66 15.91 32.07
CA PHE A 336 -18.25 17.13 31.54
C PHE A 336 -19.59 17.45 32.21
N SER A 337 -20.44 16.46 32.44
CA SER A 337 -21.72 16.60 33.04
C SER A 337 -22.10 15.33 33.79
N GLY A 338 -22.44 15.46 35.05
CA GLY A 338 -23.04 14.41 35.86
C GLY A 338 -24.56 14.37 35.73
N GLN A 339 -25.16 15.06 34.75
CA GLN A 339 -26.59 15.14 34.49
C GLN A 339 -27.47 15.53 35.72
N GLY A 340 -26.82 15.91 36.84
CA GLY A 340 -27.49 16.25 38.09
C GLY A 340 -28.10 15.05 38.82
N THR A 341 -27.71 13.84 38.45
CA THR A 341 -28.19 12.58 39.04
C THR A 341 -27.10 11.94 39.90
N ALA A 342 -27.47 10.99 40.75
CA ALA A 342 -26.51 10.14 41.45
C ALA A 342 -26.07 8.91 40.62
N ASP A 343 -26.70 8.72 39.48
CA ASP A 343 -26.37 7.65 38.54
C ASP A 343 -25.19 8.11 37.65
N THR A 344 -24.05 7.43 37.76
CA THR A 344 -22.85 7.74 36.98
C THR A 344 -22.86 7.10 35.60
N SER A 345 -23.87 6.33 35.27
CA SER A 345 -23.97 5.68 33.94
C SER A 345 -24.41 6.65 32.84
N ASP A 346 -25.01 7.78 33.18
CA ASP A 346 -25.40 8.84 32.28
C ASP A 346 -24.43 10.04 32.22
N ASP A 347 -23.29 9.93 32.94
CA ASP A 347 -22.23 10.93 32.91
C ASP A 347 -21.63 11.04 31.53
N VAL A 348 -21.41 12.27 31.09
CA VAL A 348 -20.71 12.56 29.80
C VAL A 348 -19.30 12.98 30.07
N TYR A 349 -18.37 12.35 29.35
CA TYR A 349 -16.94 12.65 29.39
C TYR A 349 -16.49 13.22 28.06
N HIS A 350 -15.56 14.15 28.09
CA HIS A 350 -14.93 14.67 26.89
C HIS A 350 -13.39 14.61 26.98
N ASP A 351 -12.75 14.59 25.83
CA ASP A 351 -11.29 14.65 25.74
C ASP A 351 -10.80 16.04 26.12
N ALA A 352 -9.93 16.13 27.12
CA ALA A 352 -9.40 17.38 27.64
C ALA A 352 -8.51 18.14 26.62
N PHE A 353 -8.05 17.46 25.60
CA PHE A 353 -7.07 17.97 24.66
C PHE A 353 -7.56 18.01 23.21
N LYS A 354 -8.84 17.70 22.96
CA LYS A 354 -9.38 17.70 21.59
C LYS A 354 -10.60 18.59 21.47
N ILE A 355 -10.69 19.27 20.33
CA ILE A 355 -11.89 19.97 19.90
C ILE A 355 -12.29 19.54 18.49
N GLY A 356 -13.57 19.50 18.25
CA GLY A 356 -14.14 19.35 16.90
C GLY A 356 -14.69 20.67 16.38
N PHE A 357 -14.95 20.72 15.07
CA PHE A 357 -15.62 21.84 14.41
C PHE A 357 -16.91 21.37 13.75
N ASN A 358 -17.97 22.13 13.96
CA ASN A 358 -19.21 21.98 13.24
C ASN A 358 -19.29 23.07 12.17
N VAL A 359 -19.32 22.65 10.92
CA VAL A 359 -19.52 23.53 9.76
C VAL A 359 -20.90 23.26 9.21
N THR A 360 -21.83 24.14 9.51
CA THR A 360 -23.20 24.02 9.04
C THR A 360 -23.35 24.51 7.60
N SER A 361 -24.05 23.73 6.78
CA SER A 361 -24.55 24.20 5.49
C SER A 361 -25.68 25.21 5.67
N GLY A 362 -25.91 26.06 4.69
CA GLY A 362 -27.09 26.89 4.63
C GLY A 362 -26.89 28.32 5.13
N THR A 363 -27.93 28.90 5.69
CA THR A 363 -28.16 30.34 5.78
C THR A 363 -27.19 31.16 6.63
N ASN A 364 -26.19 30.59 7.24
CA ASN A 364 -25.29 31.34 8.11
C ASN A 364 -23.81 31.33 7.60
N THR A 365 -23.47 32.33 6.81
CA THR A 365 -22.09 32.55 6.33
C THR A 365 -21.04 32.69 7.45
N THR A 366 -21.49 32.90 8.65
CA THR A 366 -20.61 33.10 9.81
C THR A 366 -20.04 31.81 10.36
N ASN A 367 -20.58 30.63 9.97
CA ASN A 367 -20.21 29.32 10.56
C ASN A 367 -19.46 28.42 9.57
N SER A 368 -18.75 28.99 8.63
CA SER A 368 -18.19 28.22 7.51
C SER A 368 -16.76 27.71 7.74
N PHE A 369 -16.13 27.98 8.86
CA PHE A 369 -14.70 27.67 9.06
C PHE A 369 -13.81 28.06 7.86
N GLY A 370 -14.18 29.11 7.16
CA GLY A 370 -13.51 29.54 5.93
C GLY A 370 -13.69 28.63 4.71
N LEU A 371 -14.58 27.62 4.77
CA LEU A 371 -14.78 26.65 3.70
C LEU A 371 -15.13 27.31 2.35
N LYS A 372 -15.97 28.34 2.39
CA LYS A 372 -16.29 29.13 1.18
C LYS A 372 -15.07 29.70 0.45
N ASN A 373 -13.96 29.80 1.12
CA ASN A 373 -12.72 30.33 0.58
C ASN A 373 -11.93 29.25 -0.17
N TRP A 374 -12.32 27.99 -0.08
CA TRP A 374 -11.68 26.90 -0.82
C TRP A 374 -12.23 26.77 -2.25
N PHE A 375 -13.43 27.34 -2.52
CA PHE A 375 -14.16 27.13 -3.76
C PHE A 375 -14.63 28.45 -4.39
N THR A 376 -14.48 28.57 -5.71
CA THR A 376 -14.84 29.80 -6.46
C THR A 376 -16.31 29.89 -6.83
N ASN A 377 -16.97 28.76 -7.06
CA ASN A 377 -18.37 28.69 -7.45
C ASN A 377 -19.33 28.60 -6.27
N GLU A 378 -18.78 28.49 -5.05
CA GLU A 378 -19.60 28.63 -3.87
C GLU A 378 -20.00 30.08 -3.69
N SER A 379 -21.30 30.32 -3.74
CA SER A 379 -21.87 31.64 -3.55
C SER A 379 -21.43 32.20 -2.18
N THR A 380 -21.20 33.51 -2.15
CA THR A 380 -21.05 34.24 -0.90
C THR A 380 -22.29 34.18 -0.03
N SER A 381 -23.44 33.74 -0.58
CA SER A 381 -24.63 33.41 0.19
C SER A 381 -24.44 32.04 0.84
N ALA A 382 -24.70 31.97 2.12
CA ALA A 382 -24.61 30.78 2.94
C ALA A 382 -25.44 29.59 2.46
N ALA A 383 -26.39 29.82 1.57
CA ALA A 383 -27.29 28.80 1.05
C ALA A 383 -26.60 27.68 0.28
N ASN A 384 -25.39 27.93 -0.22
CA ASN A 384 -24.66 26.98 -1.07
C ASN A 384 -23.36 26.45 -0.44
N SER A 385 -23.00 26.85 0.78
CA SER A 385 -21.84 26.29 1.46
C SER A 385 -22.16 24.87 1.93
N PRO A 386 -21.38 23.86 1.54
CA PRO A 386 -21.57 22.50 2.05
C PRO A 386 -21.32 22.45 3.55
N GLY A 387 -22.12 21.65 4.26
CA GLY A 387 -21.94 21.39 5.68
C GLY A 387 -21.18 20.09 5.90
N PHE A 388 -20.36 20.05 6.92
CA PHE A 388 -19.68 18.84 7.38
C PHE A 388 -19.23 19.00 8.83
N ASN A 389 -19.00 17.89 9.48
CA ASN A 389 -18.42 17.85 10.82
C ASN A 389 -16.97 17.42 10.71
N ILE A 390 -16.09 18.19 11.34
CA ILE A 390 -14.70 17.82 11.54
C ILE A 390 -14.59 17.35 12.99
N THR A 391 -14.85 16.06 13.21
CA THR A 391 -14.77 15.45 14.52
C THR A 391 -13.32 15.32 14.94
N SER A 392 -13.02 15.57 16.24
CA SER A 392 -11.63 15.53 16.74
C SER A 392 -10.64 16.33 15.89
N ALA A 393 -11.04 17.52 15.43
CA ALA A 393 -10.29 18.27 14.43
C ALA A 393 -8.91 18.70 14.92
N LEU A 394 -8.82 19.23 16.13
CA LEU A 394 -7.56 19.70 16.71
C LEU A 394 -7.28 18.95 18.01
N GLU A 395 -6.02 18.53 18.15
CA GLU A 395 -5.48 17.96 19.37
C GLU A 395 -4.37 18.83 19.93
N PHE A 396 -4.46 19.17 21.22
CA PHE A 396 -3.53 20.05 21.91
C PHE A 396 -2.47 19.25 22.66
N PHE A 397 -1.22 19.65 22.54
CA PHE A 397 -0.09 19.11 23.29
C PHE A 397 0.56 20.24 24.08
N PRO A 398 0.25 20.40 25.38
CA PRO A 398 0.82 21.42 26.22
C PRO A 398 2.34 21.34 26.23
N GLU A 399 3.00 22.50 26.17
CA GLU A 399 4.45 22.58 26.30
C GLU A 399 4.87 22.12 27.71
N GLY A 400 5.86 21.22 27.79
CA GLY A 400 6.29 20.62 29.04
C GLY A 400 5.21 19.78 29.72
N GLY A 401 4.30 19.16 28.93
CA GLY A 401 3.24 18.26 29.40
C GLY A 401 2.07 18.94 30.09
N ASN A 402 2.36 19.93 30.97
CA ASN A 402 1.38 20.52 31.88
C ASN A 402 1.15 22.02 31.68
N ASN A 403 1.70 22.64 30.64
CA ASN A 403 1.52 24.03 30.35
C ASN A 403 0.26 24.31 29.54
N LYS A 404 -0.81 24.81 30.19
CA LYS A 404 -2.08 25.14 29.52
C LYS A 404 -2.05 26.42 28.68
N THR A 405 -0.97 27.24 28.77
CA THR A 405 -0.92 28.56 28.12
C THR A 405 -0.35 28.53 26.72
N LYS A 406 0.41 27.51 26.38
CA LYS A 406 1.00 27.32 25.06
C LYS A 406 1.35 25.84 24.78
N GLY A 407 1.52 25.53 23.53
CA GLY A 407 1.91 24.19 23.10
C GLY A 407 1.76 24.00 21.61
N ILE A 408 1.82 22.75 21.21
CA ILE A 408 1.63 22.30 19.82
C ILE A 408 0.16 21.94 19.62
N VAL A 409 -0.33 22.13 18.40
CA VAL A 409 -1.64 21.66 17.93
C VAL A 409 -1.44 20.82 16.69
N LEU A 410 -1.99 19.62 16.70
CA LEU A 410 -2.11 18.79 15.50
C LEU A 410 -3.53 18.89 14.96
N VAL A 411 -3.64 19.06 13.64
CA VAL A 411 -4.90 18.81 12.92
C VAL A 411 -4.95 17.32 12.65
N ASN A 412 -5.81 16.62 13.36
CA ASN A 412 -5.96 15.18 13.23
C ASN A 412 -6.37 14.82 11.81
N GLN A 413 -5.59 13.91 11.23
CA GLN A 413 -5.84 13.47 9.87
C GLN A 413 -7.15 12.71 9.79
N GLN A 414 -8.03 13.17 8.93
CA GLN A 414 -9.33 12.57 8.66
C GLN A 414 -9.85 12.98 7.29
N ASP A 415 -10.76 12.20 6.77
CA ASP A 415 -11.48 12.49 5.56
C ASP A 415 -12.75 13.29 5.86
N ILE A 416 -12.97 14.35 5.11
CA ILE A 416 -14.25 15.06 5.07
C ILE A 416 -14.90 14.85 3.71
N ILE A 417 -16.21 14.69 3.69
CA ILE A 417 -16.97 14.52 2.45
C ILE A 417 -17.74 15.82 2.18
N ILE A 418 -17.49 16.42 1.04
CA ILE A 418 -18.15 17.63 0.58
C ILE A 418 -18.97 17.32 -0.66
N SER A 419 -20.25 17.70 -0.63
CA SER A 419 -21.12 17.60 -1.81
C SER A 419 -21.09 18.91 -2.58
N GLY A 420 -20.62 18.86 -3.82
CA GLY A 420 -20.62 20.02 -4.70
C GLY A 420 -21.99 20.32 -5.29
N THR A 421 -22.16 21.55 -5.79
CA THR A 421 -23.38 22.00 -6.48
C THR A 421 -23.65 21.24 -7.78
N ASN A 422 -22.65 20.54 -8.30
CA ASN A 422 -22.74 19.67 -9.48
C ASN A 422 -23.32 18.27 -9.19
N GLY A 423 -23.74 18.01 -7.94
CA GLY A 423 -24.24 16.72 -7.48
C GLY A 423 -23.17 15.65 -7.25
N LYS A 424 -21.88 15.99 -7.37
CA LYS A 424 -20.77 15.10 -7.04
C LYS A 424 -20.36 15.24 -5.58
N SER A 425 -19.88 14.17 -4.99
CA SER A 425 -19.27 14.19 -3.67
C SER A 425 -17.75 14.06 -3.82
N TYR A 426 -17.02 14.80 -3.00
CA TYR A 426 -15.57 14.83 -2.97
C TYR A 426 -15.10 14.47 -1.55
N THR A 427 -14.22 13.50 -1.47
CA THR A 427 -13.53 13.18 -0.23
C THR A 427 -12.24 13.98 -0.17
N ILE A 428 -12.09 14.84 0.82
CA ILE A 428 -10.90 15.65 1.04
C ILE A 428 -10.24 15.17 2.32
N GLU A 429 -9.01 14.69 2.21
CA GLU A 429 -8.21 14.42 3.39
C GLU A 429 -7.70 15.73 3.96
N ILE A 430 -7.94 15.96 5.25
CA ILE A 430 -7.41 17.09 6.00
C ILE A 430 -6.34 16.63 6.98
N ALA A 431 -5.31 17.45 7.15
CA ALA A 431 -4.23 17.27 8.12
C ALA A 431 -3.54 18.61 8.39
N GLY A 432 -2.76 18.70 9.46
CA GLY A 432 -2.00 19.94 9.72
C GLY A 432 -1.30 19.93 11.07
N GLU A 433 -0.56 20.98 11.30
CA GLU A 433 0.13 21.19 12.55
C GLU A 433 0.31 22.70 12.83
N GLY A 434 0.47 23.04 14.07
CA GLY A 434 0.66 24.43 14.47
C GLY A 434 0.90 24.56 15.96
N THR A 435 0.60 25.74 16.47
CA THR A 435 0.79 26.09 17.89
C THR A 435 -0.45 26.75 18.45
N TYR A 436 -0.64 26.66 19.73
CA TYR A 436 -1.59 27.50 20.47
C TYR A 436 -0.86 28.28 21.55
N GLN A 437 -1.39 29.45 21.92
CA GLN A 437 -0.82 30.29 22.94
C GLN A 437 -1.85 31.25 23.57
N ASP A 438 -1.63 31.55 24.83
CA ASP A 438 -2.29 32.65 25.52
C ASP A 438 -1.69 33.98 25.07
N LYS A 439 -2.49 34.86 24.51
CA LYS A 439 -2.14 36.21 24.07
C LYS A 439 -2.34 37.24 25.20
N GLY A 440 -2.75 36.80 26.37
CA GLY A 440 -3.12 37.64 27.49
C GLY A 440 -4.59 38.06 27.50
N ASN A 441 -5.08 38.51 28.65
CA ASN A 441 -6.46 38.95 28.86
C ASN A 441 -7.52 37.86 28.49
N GLY A 442 -7.13 36.59 28.61
CA GLY A 442 -7.99 35.44 28.29
C GLY A 442 -8.26 35.30 26.78
N LEU A 443 -7.46 35.91 25.92
CA LEU A 443 -7.46 35.69 24.50
C LEU A 443 -6.47 34.55 24.17
N PHE A 444 -6.96 33.47 23.59
CA PHE A 444 -6.16 32.35 23.11
C PHE A 444 -6.13 32.35 21.59
N GLU A 445 -4.99 32.02 21.02
CA GLU A 445 -4.78 31.88 19.57
C GLU A 445 -4.31 30.46 19.25
N ILE A 446 -4.93 29.84 18.25
CA ILE A 446 -4.40 28.67 17.55
C ILE A 446 -3.94 29.15 16.17
N SER A 447 -2.71 28.84 15.79
CA SER A 447 -2.16 29.12 14.47
C SER A 447 -1.65 27.84 13.84
N PHE A 448 -2.16 27.43 12.69
CA PHE A 448 -1.79 26.16 12.05
C PHE A 448 -1.87 26.23 10.53
N ASP A 449 -1.15 25.31 9.90
CA ASP A 449 -1.25 25.03 8.48
C ASP A 449 -2.23 23.87 8.28
N LEU A 450 -3.32 24.13 7.56
CA LEU A 450 -4.28 23.10 7.16
C LEU A 450 -3.93 22.61 5.76
N ARG A 451 -3.62 21.34 5.64
CA ARG A 451 -3.41 20.64 4.37
C ARG A 451 -4.70 20.00 3.91
N LEU A 452 -4.97 20.13 2.62
CA LEU A 452 -6.14 19.61 1.93
C LEU A 452 -5.63 18.74 0.78
N THR A 453 -5.95 17.45 0.79
CA THR A 453 -5.52 16.52 -0.25
C THR A 453 -6.72 15.98 -0.99
N ASN A 454 -6.80 16.27 -2.28
CA ASN A 454 -7.71 15.65 -3.23
C ASN A 454 -7.19 15.87 -4.64
N GLN A 455 -7.00 14.79 -5.40
CA GLN A 455 -6.43 14.86 -6.75
C GLN A 455 -7.36 15.56 -7.74
N ALA A 456 -8.66 15.31 -7.64
CA ALA A 456 -9.63 15.87 -8.60
C ALA A 456 -9.87 17.37 -8.41
N LEU A 457 -9.83 17.86 -7.16
CA LEU A 457 -10.10 19.25 -6.83
C LEU A 457 -8.83 20.10 -6.87
N PHE A 458 -7.76 19.63 -6.24
CA PHE A 458 -6.57 20.44 -5.99
C PHE A 458 -5.36 20.01 -6.85
N GLY A 459 -5.48 18.92 -7.60
CA GLY A 459 -4.33 18.33 -8.31
C GLY A 459 -3.29 17.71 -7.38
N GLY A 460 -3.68 17.39 -6.15
CA GLY A 460 -2.82 16.85 -5.10
C GLY A 460 -3.10 17.50 -3.75
N THR A 461 -2.03 17.85 -3.03
CA THR A 461 -2.09 18.50 -1.72
C THR A 461 -1.85 19.99 -1.83
N VAL A 462 -2.74 20.79 -1.23
CA VAL A 462 -2.59 22.23 -1.03
C VAL A 462 -2.65 22.57 0.44
N SER A 463 -2.22 23.75 0.83
CA SER A 463 -2.29 24.20 2.22
C SER A 463 -2.90 25.60 2.36
N SER A 464 -3.52 25.83 3.49
CA SER A 464 -4.02 27.16 3.90
C SER A 464 -3.62 27.41 5.35
N LYS A 465 -3.17 28.63 5.62
CA LYS A 465 -2.86 29.04 6.99
C LYS A 465 -4.11 29.51 7.71
N TYR A 466 -4.24 29.08 8.94
CA TYR A 466 -5.37 29.38 9.80
C TYR A 466 -4.91 30.05 11.10
N LYS A 467 -5.70 31.00 11.54
CA LYS A 467 -5.64 31.53 12.91
C LYS A 467 -7.02 31.51 13.50
N ILE A 468 -7.16 30.91 14.69
CA ILE A 468 -8.44 30.76 15.39
C ILE A 468 -8.30 31.37 16.78
N TYR A 469 -9.33 32.04 17.21
CA TYR A 469 -9.42 32.75 18.49
C TYR A 469 -10.69 32.36 19.22
N ASN A 470 -10.60 32.33 20.53
CA ASN A 470 -11.75 32.09 21.41
C ASN A 470 -12.61 33.34 21.64
N LYS A 471 -12.25 34.49 21.10
CA LYS A 471 -12.99 35.77 21.24
C LYS A 471 -13.17 36.46 19.89
N SER A 472 -14.28 37.18 19.75
CA SER A 472 -14.58 37.96 18.52
C SER A 472 -13.64 39.12 18.28
N THR A 473 -13.06 39.66 19.38
CA THR A 473 -12.06 40.75 19.28
C THR A 473 -10.69 40.14 19.33
N PHE A 474 -9.98 40.17 18.22
CA PHE A 474 -8.60 39.68 18.10
C PHE A 474 -7.76 40.70 17.30
N PRO A 475 -6.41 40.63 17.35
CA PRO A 475 -5.54 41.58 16.67
C PRO A 475 -5.73 41.56 15.15
N THR A 476 -5.54 42.70 14.51
CA THR A 476 -5.43 42.77 13.05
C THR A 476 -4.28 41.91 12.55
N LEU A 477 -4.56 41.01 11.60
CA LEU A 477 -3.58 40.09 11.08
C LEU A 477 -2.75 40.75 9.98
N THR A 478 -1.46 40.63 10.07
CA THR A 478 -0.50 41.12 9.06
C THR A 478 -0.53 40.23 7.85
N PRO A 479 -0.56 40.77 6.62
CA PRO A 479 -0.41 40.00 5.40
C PRO A 479 0.89 39.19 5.40
N LEU A 480 0.83 37.97 4.88
CA LEU A 480 1.98 37.09 4.73
C LEU A 480 2.63 37.28 3.36
N SER A 481 3.94 37.02 3.29
CA SER A 481 4.69 37.03 2.02
C SER A 481 4.66 35.69 1.28
N GLU A 482 4.11 34.65 1.90
CA GLU A 482 4.07 33.30 1.34
C GLU A 482 2.81 33.06 0.49
N PRO A 483 2.89 32.06 -0.41
CA PRO A 483 1.76 31.69 -1.24
C PRO A 483 0.50 31.39 -0.40
N CYS A 484 -0.65 31.72 -0.94
CA CYS A 484 -1.93 31.44 -0.30
C CYS A 484 -2.69 30.34 -1.06
N LEU A 485 -3.68 29.76 -0.39
CA LEU A 485 -4.58 28.81 -1.03
C LEU A 485 -5.32 29.49 -2.19
N LYS A 486 -5.27 28.89 -3.38
CA LYS A 486 -6.07 29.27 -4.53
C LYS A 486 -7.38 28.50 -4.51
N PRO A 487 -8.53 29.18 -4.55
CA PRO A 487 -9.80 28.49 -4.56
C PRO A 487 -9.99 27.74 -5.89
N VAL A 488 -10.67 26.58 -5.78
CA VAL A 488 -11.00 25.74 -6.92
C VAL A 488 -12.50 25.73 -7.19
N THR A 489 -12.92 25.20 -8.34
CA THR A 489 -14.34 25.07 -8.68
C THR A 489 -14.84 23.68 -8.33
N LEU A 490 -15.92 23.58 -7.53
CA LEU A 490 -16.61 22.32 -7.21
C LEU A 490 -17.34 21.76 -8.42
#